data_fc0382e348a59b5cf2edc5a044d8e6f9
#
_entry.id   fc0382e348a59b5cf2edc5a044d8e6f9
#
_cell.length_a   1.000
_cell.length_b   1.000
_cell.length_c   1.000
_cell.angle_alpha   90.00
_cell.angle_beta   90.00
_cell.angle_gamma   90.00
#
_symmetry.space_group_name_H-M   'P 1'
#
loop_
_entity.id
_entity.type
_entity.pdbx_description
1 polymer ?
#
loop_
_entity_poly.entity_id
_entity_poly.type
_entity_poly.pdbx_seq_one_letter_code
_entity_poly.pdbx_strand_id
1 'polypeptide(L)'
;FLMPYAALIPMPTIAAILLQVAYNMSGWRNFAHLCHTASKGAIATLLLTFMLTIVFDLVTAIAVGMLITVVLFMKMVSEETEVKGWQYYCDADSEVTHLRELPKSVRVYEINGPMFFGMTDRITDISVKEFTKYLIIRMRGVPSLDSSGMNALENLYDYCEENGVKLIFSHANEQPMKTMRRAGFVDL
;
A
#
# COMPACT_ATOMS: atom_id res chain seq x y z
N PHE A 1 -29.11 46.14 14.46
CA PHE A 1 -30.50 46.55 14.78
C PHE A 1 -31.40 45.39 15.32
N LEU A 2 -31.15 44.14 14.99
CA LEU A 2 -31.93 42.94 15.40
C LEU A 2 -31.39 42.21 16.64
N MET A 3 -30.27 42.62 17.18
CA MET A 3 -29.62 41.96 18.32
C MET A 3 -30.44 41.91 19.60
N PRO A 4 -31.19 42.93 19.99
CA PRO A 4 -32.06 42.86 21.19
C PRO A 4 -33.23 41.88 21.07
N TYR A 5 -33.66 41.57 19.84
CA TYR A 5 -34.74 40.58 19.63
C TYR A 5 -34.25 39.12 19.76
N ALA A 6 -32.96 38.88 19.61
CA ALA A 6 -32.36 37.57 19.82
C ALA A 6 -32.45 37.11 21.30
N ALA A 7 -32.50 38.03 22.22
CA ALA A 7 -32.67 37.74 23.65
C ALA A 7 -34.08 37.23 23.99
N LEU A 8 -35.07 37.45 23.11
CA LEU A 8 -36.46 36.96 23.27
C LEU A 8 -36.64 35.51 22.82
N ILE A 9 -35.63 34.89 22.20
CA ILE A 9 -35.72 33.51 21.76
C ILE A 9 -35.63 32.59 23.00
N PRO A 10 -36.66 31.79 23.28
CA PRO A 10 -36.62 30.90 24.44
C PRO A 10 -35.57 29.81 24.25
N MET A 11 -34.75 29.52 25.28
CA MET A 11 -33.71 28.49 25.28
C MET A 11 -34.16 27.13 24.73
N PRO A 12 -35.40 26.63 25.01
CA PRO A 12 -35.86 25.37 24.43
C PRO A 12 -35.92 25.36 22.90
N THR A 13 -36.20 26.50 22.27
CA THR A 13 -36.26 26.62 20.81
C THR A 13 -34.85 26.47 20.19
N ILE A 14 -33.85 27.08 20.81
CA ILE A 14 -32.46 26.95 20.39
C ILE A 14 -32.00 25.49 20.54
N ALA A 15 -32.35 24.86 21.67
CA ALA A 15 -32.02 23.45 21.89
C ALA A 15 -32.68 22.51 20.84
N ALA A 16 -33.93 22.76 20.50
CA ALA A 16 -34.64 21.99 19.48
C ALA A 16 -34.01 22.13 18.08
N ILE A 17 -33.62 23.34 17.72
CA ILE A 17 -32.91 23.60 16.43
C ILE A 17 -31.59 22.90 16.42
N LEU A 18 -30.79 22.97 17.50
CA LEU A 18 -29.48 22.30 17.59
C LEU A 18 -29.62 20.78 17.49
N LEU A 19 -30.63 20.19 18.14
CA LEU A 19 -30.93 18.76 18.02
C LEU A 19 -31.28 18.36 16.58
N GLN A 20 -32.12 19.16 15.92
CA GLN A 20 -32.53 18.92 14.53
C GLN A 20 -31.32 19.01 13.59
N VAL A 21 -30.46 20.01 13.77
CA VAL A 21 -29.21 20.16 12.98
C VAL A 21 -28.27 19.00 13.24
N ALA A 22 -28.05 18.62 14.50
CA ALA A 22 -27.21 17.49 14.86
C ALA A 22 -27.71 16.18 14.23
N TYR A 23 -29.01 15.93 14.24
CA TYR A 23 -29.63 14.76 13.60
C TYR A 23 -29.39 14.77 12.08
N ASN A 24 -29.63 15.89 11.41
CA ASN A 24 -29.47 16.02 9.97
C ASN A 24 -27.97 15.91 9.54
N MET A 25 -27.06 16.42 10.35
CA MET A 25 -25.61 16.37 10.06
C MET A 25 -24.96 15.05 10.47
N SER A 26 -25.57 14.25 11.35
CA SER A 26 -24.96 13.02 11.87
C SER A 26 -24.70 11.97 10.78
N GLY A 27 -25.46 11.99 9.67
CA GLY A 27 -25.28 11.06 8.56
C GLY A 27 -25.35 9.58 8.96
N TRP A 28 -26.10 9.25 10.01
CA TRP A 28 -26.13 7.91 10.62
C TRP A 28 -26.38 6.77 9.64
N ARG A 29 -27.10 7.01 8.53
CA ARG A 29 -27.32 6.02 7.47
C ARG A 29 -26.03 5.71 6.71
N ASN A 30 -25.24 6.73 6.40
CA ASN A 30 -23.94 6.57 5.77
C ASN A 30 -22.96 5.87 6.71
N PHE A 31 -23.01 6.19 8.01
CA PHE A 31 -22.23 5.51 9.03
C PHE A 31 -22.54 4.01 9.09
N ALA A 32 -23.81 3.64 9.13
CA ALA A 32 -24.24 2.25 9.13
C ALA A 32 -23.77 1.51 7.86
N HIS A 33 -23.90 2.15 6.70
CA HIS A 33 -23.40 1.58 5.43
C HIS A 33 -21.87 1.42 5.43
N LEU A 34 -21.13 2.40 5.94
CA LEU A 34 -19.68 2.30 6.08
C LEU A 34 -19.25 1.14 6.99
N CYS A 35 -19.92 0.94 8.11
CA CYS A 35 -19.66 -0.17 9.02
C CYS A 35 -19.81 -1.57 8.37
N HIS A 36 -20.64 -1.67 7.35
CA HIS A 36 -20.83 -2.92 6.60
C HIS A 36 -19.86 -3.10 5.45
N THR A 37 -19.37 -2.01 4.86
CA THR A 37 -18.58 -2.06 3.61
C THR A 37 -17.09 -1.80 3.85
N ALA A 38 -16.73 -1.06 4.90
CA ALA A 38 -15.35 -0.67 5.16
C ALA A 38 -14.51 -1.80 5.78
N SER A 39 -13.20 -1.74 5.53
CA SER A 39 -12.24 -2.65 6.16
C SER A 39 -12.21 -2.47 7.69
N LYS A 40 -11.85 -3.52 8.42
CA LYS A 40 -11.75 -3.48 9.89
C LYS A 40 -10.84 -2.35 10.39
N GLY A 41 -9.77 -2.03 9.66
CA GLY A 41 -8.86 -0.93 9.97
C GLY A 41 -9.54 0.44 9.84
N ALA A 42 -10.31 0.66 8.79
CA ALA A 42 -11.04 1.91 8.58
C ALA A 42 -12.11 2.13 9.66
N ILE A 43 -12.83 1.07 10.05
CA ILE A 43 -13.83 1.13 11.14
C ILE A 43 -13.15 1.46 12.48
N ALA A 44 -12.00 0.83 12.77
CA ALA A 44 -11.24 1.10 13.99
C ALA A 44 -10.77 2.56 14.04
N THR A 45 -10.24 3.09 12.94
CA THR A 45 -9.82 4.50 12.84
C THR A 45 -10.99 5.45 13.05
N LEU A 46 -12.14 5.16 12.45
CA LEU A 46 -13.35 5.98 12.58
C LEU A 46 -13.84 6.02 14.03
N LEU A 47 -13.95 4.86 14.69
CA LEU A 47 -14.35 4.78 16.09
C LEU A 47 -13.36 5.48 17.01
N LEU A 48 -12.06 5.31 16.77
CA LEU A 48 -11.00 5.95 17.55
C LEU A 48 -11.05 7.48 17.39
N THR A 49 -11.17 7.98 16.16
CA THR A 49 -11.30 9.42 15.89
C THR A 49 -12.57 10.00 16.55
N PHE A 50 -13.69 9.27 16.48
CA PHE A 50 -14.92 9.67 17.15
C PHE A 50 -14.76 9.74 18.67
N MET A 51 -14.12 8.73 19.29
CA MET A 51 -13.82 8.76 20.73
C MET A 51 -12.89 9.91 21.13
N LEU A 52 -11.87 10.16 20.33
CA LEU A 52 -10.96 11.29 20.55
C LEU A 52 -11.70 12.64 20.49
N THR A 53 -12.65 12.77 19.57
CA THR A 53 -13.43 14.02 19.42
C THR A 53 -14.31 14.29 20.64
N ILE A 54 -14.78 13.23 21.31
CA ILE A 54 -15.61 13.38 22.55
C ILE A 54 -14.74 13.73 23.75
N VAL A 55 -13.57 13.11 23.87
CA VAL A 55 -12.69 13.21 25.09
C VAL A 55 -11.80 14.44 25.02
N PHE A 56 -11.31 14.77 23.84
CA PHE A 56 -10.41 15.90 23.62
C PHE A 56 -11.11 16.98 22.81
N ASP A 57 -10.37 17.63 21.96
CA ASP A 57 -10.83 18.68 21.07
C ASP A 57 -10.89 18.18 19.63
N LEU A 58 -11.78 18.79 18.82
CA LEU A 58 -11.96 18.46 17.40
C LEU A 58 -10.64 18.56 16.61
N VAL A 59 -9.83 19.58 16.90
CA VAL A 59 -8.53 19.80 16.21
C VAL A 59 -7.56 18.66 16.50
N THR A 60 -7.45 18.28 17.76
CA THR A 60 -6.59 17.16 18.20
C THR A 60 -7.06 15.82 17.60
N ALA A 61 -8.36 15.59 17.58
CA ALA A 61 -8.94 14.38 17.00
C ALA A 61 -8.64 14.25 15.50
N ILE A 62 -8.76 15.34 14.75
CA ILE A 62 -8.44 15.37 13.32
C ILE A 62 -6.94 15.11 13.08
N ALA A 63 -6.07 15.77 13.84
CA ALA A 63 -4.62 15.60 13.69
C ALA A 63 -4.19 14.14 13.94
N VAL A 64 -4.64 13.55 15.05
CA VAL A 64 -4.33 12.15 15.40
C VAL A 64 -4.98 11.18 14.41
N GLY A 65 -6.25 11.39 14.04
CA GLY A 65 -6.95 10.56 13.07
C GLY A 65 -6.27 10.56 11.70
N MET A 66 -5.81 11.72 11.23
CA MET A 66 -5.06 11.84 9.98
C MET A 66 -3.73 11.07 10.05
N LEU A 67 -2.98 11.21 11.14
CA LEU A 67 -1.72 10.52 11.34
C LEU A 67 -1.90 8.98 11.32
N ILE A 68 -2.90 8.48 12.02
CA ILE A 68 -3.23 7.05 12.03
C ILE A 68 -3.63 6.57 10.64
N THR A 69 -4.46 7.34 9.92
CA THR A 69 -4.90 7.00 8.57
C THR A 69 -3.72 6.91 7.61
N VAL A 70 -2.75 7.84 7.70
CA VAL A 70 -1.53 7.81 6.89
C VAL A 70 -0.71 6.55 7.16
N VAL A 71 -0.51 6.19 8.44
CA VAL A 71 0.24 4.97 8.81
C VAL A 71 -0.46 3.71 8.31
N LEU A 72 -1.78 3.61 8.46
CA LEU A 72 -2.55 2.47 7.95
C LEU A 72 -2.52 2.40 6.41
N PHE A 73 -2.58 3.53 5.74
CA PHE A 73 -2.47 3.59 4.29
C PHE A 73 -1.09 3.14 3.80
N MET A 74 -0.01 3.58 4.47
CA MET A 74 1.35 3.12 4.15
C MET A 74 1.47 1.60 4.32
N LYS A 75 0.91 1.04 5.39
CA LYS A 75 0.89 -0.41 5.62
C LYS A 75 0.11 -1.13 4.51
N MET A 76 -1.06 -0.65 4.15
CA MET A 76 -1.89 -1.23 3.09
C MET A 76 -1.15 -1.26 1.75
N VAL A 77 -0.54 -0.15 1.34
CA VAL A 77 0.24 -0.05 0.10
C VAL A 77 1.43 -1.01 0.10
N SER A 78 2.10 -1.17 1.25
CA SER A 78 3.20 -2.14 1.39
C SER A 78 2.73 -3.60 1.29
N GLU A 79 1.53 -3.92 1.74
CA GLU A 79 0.96 -5.27 1.68
C GLU A 79 0.43 -5.64 0.28
N GLU A 80 0.06 -4.68 -0.56
CA GLU A 80 -0.44 -4.92 -1.92
C GLU A 80 0.63 -5.38 -2.91
N THR A 81 1.92 -5.20 -2.58
CA THR A 81 2.99 -5.65 -3.47
C THR A 81 3.22 -7.15 -3.32
N GLU A 82 3.02 -7.89 -4.39
CA GLU A 82 3.22 -9.34 -4.44
C GLU A 82 4.43 -9.70 -5.29
N VAL A 83 5.27 -10.60 -4.76
CA VAL A 83 6.33 -11.26 -5.51
C VAL A 83 5.87 -12.66 -5.84
N LYS A 84 5.60 -12.96 -7.11
CA LYS A 84 5.13 -14.27 -7.57
C LYS A 84 6.22 -15.00 -8.34
N GLY A 85 6.58 -16.18 -7.87
CA GLY A 85 7.48 -17.09 -8.60
C GLY A 85 6.72 -17.85 -9.69
N TRP A 86 7.12 -17.69 -10.94
CA TRP A 86 6.44 -18.26 -12.11
C TRP A 86 6.57 -19.77 -12.26
N GLN A 87 7.48 -20.41 -11.58
CA GLN A 87 7.62 -21.88 -11.61
C GLN A 87 6.47 -22.64 -10.93
N TYR A 88 5.62 -21.94 -10.17
CA TYR A 88 4.50 -22.54 -9.41
C TYR A 88 3.12 -22.23 -9.98
N TYR A 89 3.01 -21.35 -10.99
CA TYR A 89 1.73 -21.03 -11.59
C TYR A 89 1.40 -21.99 -12.73
N CYS A 90 0.74 -23.09 -12.38
CA CYS A 90 0.04 -23.98 -13.30
C CYS A 90 -1.44 -23.58 -13.40
N ASP A 91 -1.78 -22.33 -13.49
CA ASP A 91 -3.15 -21.95 -13.84
C ASP A 91 -3.34 -21.97 -15.35
N ALA A 92 -4.37 -22.74 -15.76
CA ALA A 92 -4.59 -23.19 -17.13
C ALA A 92 -5.03 -22.10 -18.12
N ASP A 93 -5.17 -20.84 -17.68
CA ASP A 93 -5.89 -19.78 -18.44
C ASP A 93 -5.02 -18.61 -18.92
N SER A 94 -3.70 -18.68 -18.82
CA SER A 94 -2.87 -17.57 -19.30
C SER A 94 -1.94 -17.99 -20.44
N GLU A 95 -1.61 -17.05 -21.33
CA GLU A 95 -0.63 -17.10 -22.42
C GLU A 95 0.79 -17.57 -21.99
N VAL A 96 0.91 -18.07 -20.77
CA VAL A 96 2.13 -18.50 -20.06
C VAL A 96 2.52 -19.93 -20.42
N THR A 97 1.82 -20.61 -21.30
CA THR A 97 2.09 -22.00 -21.68
C THR A 97 3.51 -22.23 -22.19
N HIS A 98 4.13 -21.19 -22.76
CA HIS A 98 5.51 -21.27 -23.28
C HIS A 98 6.58 -21.26 -22.16
N LEU A 99 6.28 -20.82 -20.94
CA LEU A 99 7.23 -20.81 -19.80
C LEU A 99 7.31 -22.19 -19.09
N ARG A 100 6.48 -23.13 -19.47
CA ARG A 100 6.50 -24.51 -18.94
C ARG A 100 7.77 -25.28 -19.33
N GLU A 101 8.48 -24.82 -20.35
CA GLU A 101 9.68 -25.47 -20.90
C GLU A 101 11.02 -24.86 -20.43
N LEU A 102 10.98 -23.95 -19.44
CA LEU A 102 12.22 -23.36 -18.94
C LEU A 102 13.08 -24.39 -18.24
N PRO A 103 14.39 -24.44 -18.55
CA PRO A 103 15.32 -25.32 -17.86
C PRO A 103 15.29 -25.06 -16.35
N LYS A 104 15.51 -26.09 -15.54
CA LYS A 104 15.55 -25.98 -14.06
C LYS A 104 16.61 -24.98 -13.55
N SER A 105 17.55 -24.60 -14.40
CA SER A 105 18.59 -23.60 -14.13
C SER A 105 18.12 -22.15 -14.24
N VAL A 106 16.91 -21.90 -14.77
CA VAL A 106 16.34 -20.56 -14.94
C VAL A 106 15.14 -20.39 -13.97
N ARG A 107 15.14 -19.29 -13.23
CA ARG A 107 14.00 -18.91 -12.40
C ARG A 107 13.49 -17.55 -12.82
N VAL A 108 12.19 -17.42 -12.85
CA VAL A 108 11.49 -16.19 -13.20
C VAL A 108 10.59 -15.79 -12.03
N TYR A 109 10.73 -14.56 -11.58
CA TYR A 109 9.86 -13.93 -10.61
C TYR A 109 9.22 -12.70 -11.22
N GLU A 110 7.97 -12.47 -10.92
CA GLU A 110 7.26 -11.25 -11.29
C GLU A 110 6.93 -10.46 -10.05
N ILE A 111 7.29 -9.19 -10.06
CA ILE A 111 6.97 -8.23 -9.01
C ILE A 111 5.80 -7.40 -9.49
N ASN A 112 4.70 -7.44 -8.75
CA ASN A 112 3.50 -6.66 -9.00
C ASN A 112 3.23 -5.73 -7.83
N GLY A 113 3.15 -4.44 -8.10
CA GLY A 113 2.92 -3.38 -7.13
C GLY A 113 4.10 -2.44 -6.95
N PRO A 114 3.91 -1.33 -6.22
CA PRO A 114 4.97 -0.35 -6.00
C PRO A 114 6.04 -0.89 -5.05
N MET A 115 7.31 -0.73 -5.42
CA MET A 115 8.45 -1.14 -4.61
C MET A 115 8.85 -0.02 -3.65
N PHE A 116 8.21 -0.02 -2.47
CA PHE A 116 8.44 0.92 -1.39
C PHE A 116 8.98 0.20 -0.14
N PHE A 117 9.11 0.98 0.93
CA PHE A 117 9.43 0.50 2.27
C PHE A 117 8.64 -0.77 2.65
N GLY A 118 9.33 -1.80 3.13
CA GLY A 118 8.73 -3.10 3.51
C GLY A 118 8.84 -4.21 2.47
N MET A 119 9.34 -3.92 1.24
CA MET A 119 9.60 -4.95 0.23
C MET A 119 10.88 -5.74 0.45
N THR A 120 11.80 -5.22 1.27
CA THR A 120 13.10 -5.83 1.52
C THR A 120 12.97 -7.28 1.96
N ASP A 121 12.06 -7.56 2.90
CA ASP A 121 11.83 -8.90 3.43
C ASP A 121 11.29 -9.86 2.36
N ARG A 122 10.42 -9.37 1.46
CA ARG A 122 9.82 -10.20 0.39
C ARG A 122 10.79 -10.50 -0.75
N ILE A 123 11.72 -9.61 -1.03
CA ILE A 123 12.78 -9.85 -2.02
C ILE A 123 13.82 -10.81 -1.46
N THR A 124 14.10 -10.75 -0.18
CA THR A 124 15.01 -11.67 0.51
C THR A 124 14.45 -13.10 0.55
N ASP A 125 13.13 -13.26 0.49
CA ASP A 125 12.46 -14.57 0.35
C ASP A 125 12.63 -15.20 -1.04
N ILE A 126 13.20 -14.49 -2.02
CA ILE A 126 13.59 -15.04 -3.31
C ILE A 126 14.75 -16.04 -3.09
N SER A 127 14.39 -17.29 -2.84
CA SER A 127 15.39 -18.32 -2.63
C SER A 127 16.01 -18.77 -3.95
N VAL A 128 17.31 -18.58 -4.07
CA VAL A 128 18.11 -19.18 -5.13
C VAL A 128 18.41 -20.63 -4.73
N LYS A 129 17.88 -21.61 -5.47
CA LYS A 129 18.21 -23.04 -5.23
C LYS A 129 19.57 -23.35 -5.86
N GLU A 130 20.24 -24.38 -5.32
CA GLU A 130 21.60 -24.82 -5.71
C GLU A 130 21.83 -25.02 -7.22
N PHE A 131 20.76 -25.15 -8.02
CA PHE A 131 20.85 -25.36 -9.47
C PHE A 131 20.50 -24.14 -10.32
N THR A 132 20.26 -22.97 -9.70
CA THR A 132 19.86 -21.76 -10.42
C THR A 132 21.09 -21.06 -10.99
N LYS A 133 21.13 -20.88 -12.31
CA LYS A 133 22.18 -20.11 -13.02
C LYS A 133 21.69 -18.72 -13.45
N TYR A 134 20.41 -18.59 -13.71
CA TYR A 134 19.79 -17.35 -14.18
C TYR A 134 18.57 -17.03 -13.35
N LEU A 135 18.51 -15.83 -12.83
CA LEU A 135 17.37 -15.27 -12.11
C LEU A 135 16.82 -14.10 -12.92
N ILE A 136 15.58 -14.22 -13.39
CA ILE A 136 14.92 -13.20 -14.19
C ILE A 136 13.84 -12.54 -13.33
N ILE A 137 13.94 -11.24 -13.14
CA ILE A 137 12.95 -10.44 -12.42
C ILE A 137 12.15 -9.63 -13.44
N ARG A 138 10.86 -9.91 -13.54
CA ARG A 138 9.92 -9.15 -14.37
C ARG A 138 9.33 -8.00 -13.57
N MET A 139 9.50 -6.78 -14.05
CA MET A 139 9.08 -5.55 -13.38
C MET A 139 7.92 -4.85 -14.10
N ARG A 140 7.18 -5.57 -14.96
CA ARG A 140 6.05 -5.01 -15.71
C ARG A 140 4.97 -4.42 -14.79
N GLY A 141 4.71 -5.08 -13.65
CA GLY A 141 3.74 -4.66 -12.65
C GLY A 141 4.27 -3.63 -11.65
N VAL A 142 5.50 -3.12 -11.79
CA VAL A 142 6.12 -2.15 -10.87
C VAL A 142 5.91 -0.74 -11.41
N PRO A 143 4.97 0.05 -10.87
CA PRO A 143 4.74 1.43 -11.31
C PRO A 143 5.79 2.40 -10.80
N SER A 144 6.35 2.14 -9.61
CA SER A 144 7.32 3.01 -8.96
C SER A 144 8.29 2.25 -8.08
N LEU A 145 9.52 2.76 -8.02
CA LEU A 145 10.64 2.25 -7.23
C LEU A 145 11.23 3.39 -6.43
N ASP A 146 11.30 3.25 -5.10
CA ASP A 146 11.95 4.19 -4.20
C ASP A 146 13.38 3.76 -3.83
N SER A 147 14.04 4.51 -2.95
CA SER A 147 15.38 4.19 -2.47
C SER A 147 15.43 2.89 -1.66
N SER A 148 14.36 2.55 -0.92
CA SER A 148 14.31 1.31 -0.15
C SER A 148 14.17 0.09 -1.05
N GLY A 149 13.32 0.20 -2.09
CA GLY A 149 13.21 -0.81 -3.13
C GLY A 149 14.50 -0.97 -3.93
N MET A 150 15.23 0.13 -4.17
CA MET A 150 16.53 0.08 -4.84
C MET A 150 17.56 -0.68 -4.01
N ASN A 151 17.70 -0.38 -2.72
CA ASN A 151 18.60 -1.12 -1.82
C ASN A 151 18.25 -2.61 -1.76
N ALA A 152 16.97 -2.96 -1.84
CA ALA A 152 16.56 -4.36 -1.87
C ALA A 152 17.00 -5.07 -3.16
N LEU A 153 17.00 -4.38 -4.31
CA LEU A 153 17.52 -4.90 -5.57
C LEU A 153 19.05 -5.02 -5.57
N GLU A 154 19.75 -4.07 -4.96
CA GLU A 154 21.21 -4.11 -4.76
C GLU A 154 21.60 -5.31 -3.90
N ASN A 155 20.94 -5.52 -2.76
CA ASN A 155 21.16 -6.68 -1.90
C ASN A 155 20.89 -8.00 -2.63
N LEU A 156 19.86 -8.05 -3.49
CA LEU A 156 19.58 -9.22 -4.30
C LEU A 156 20.66 -9.45 -5.35
N TYR A 157 21.20 -8.38 -5.94
CA TYR A 157 22.31 -8.47 -6.89
C TYR A 157 23.56 -9.03 -6.22
N ASP A 158 23.96 -8.49 -5.06
CA ASP A 158 25.11 -8.94 -4.29
C ASP A 158 24.96 -10.43 -3.91
N TYR A 159 23.77 -10.82 -3.45
CA TYR A 159 23.47 -12.22 -3.16
C TYR A 159 23.58 -13.13 -4.37
N CYS A 160 23.13 -12.67 -5.55
CA CYS A 160 23.23 -13.42 -6.79
C CYS A 160 24.68 -13.54 -7.25
N GLU A 161 25.50 -12.49 -7.13
CA GLU A 161 26.91 -12.47 -7.46
C GLU A 161 27.72 -13.44 -6.59
N GLU A 162 27.49 -13.42 -5.27
CA GLU A 162 28.13 -14.36 -4.33
C GLU A 162 27.80 -15.83 -4.63
N ASN A 163 26.60 -16.11 -5.16
CA ASN A 163 26.16 -17.46 -5.51
C ASN A 163 26.42 -17.84 -6.99
N GLY A 164 27.07 -16.98 -7.75
CA GLY A 164 27.39 -17.22 -9.18
C GLY A 164 26.13 -17.27 -10.07
N VAL A 165 25.05 -16.58 -9.68
CA VAL A 165 23.77 -16.50 -10.40
C VAL A 165 23.70 -15.21 -11.18
N LYS A 166 23.38 -15.30 -12.47
CA LYS A 166 23.21 -14.11 -13.31
C LYS A 166 21.81 -13.53 -13.13
N LEU A 167 21.76 -12.30 -12.61
CA LEU A 167 20.50 -11.54 -12.44
C LEU A 167 20.16 -10.79 -13.73
N ILE A 168 18.89 -10.86 -14.15
CA ILE A 168 18.37 -10.21 -15.35
C ILE A 168 17.06 -9.51 -15.01
N PHE A 169 16.96 -8.22 -15.31
CA PHE A 169 15.72 -7.47 -15.20
C PHE A 169 15.01 -7.36 -16.55
N SER A 170 13.70 -7.55 -16.56
CA SER A 170 12.91 -7.45 -17.77
C SER A 170 11.67 -6.59 -17.57
N HIS A 171 11.25 -5.87 -18.62
CA HIS A 171 10.03 -5.06 -18.64
C HIS A 171 9.96 -4.00 -17.53
N ALA A 172 11.09 -3.37 -17.17
CA ALA A 172 11.07 -2.25 -16.22
C ALA A 172 10.35 -1.04 -16.84
N ASN A 173 9.40 -0.48 -16.11
CA ASN A 173 8.70 0.73 -16.50
C ASN A 173 9.64 1.95 -16.47
N GLU A 174 9.19 3.08 -17.00
CA GLU A 174 10.01 4.29 -17.16
C GLU A 174 10.56 4.82 -15.83
N GLN A 175 9.73 4.86 -14.78
CA GLN A 175 10.12 5.39 -13.47
C GLN A 175 11.14 4.48 -12.76
N PRO A 176 10.92 3.16 -12.60
CA PRO A 176 11.93 2.23 -12.08
C PRO A 176 13.24 2.28 -12.86
N MET A 177 13.18 2.28 -14.19
CA MET A 177 14.38 2.37 -15.04
C MET A 177 15.17 3.66 -14.79
N LYS A 178 14.48 4.80 -14.63
CA LYS A 178 15.13 6.07 -14.31
C LYS A 178 15.80 6.05 -12.93
N THR A 179 15.18 5.40 -11.95
CA THR A 179 15.74 5.24 -10.60
C THR A 179 16.98 4.35 -10.63
N MET A 180 16.93 3.19 -11.30
CA MET A 180 18.05 2.27 -11.46
C MET A 180 19.24 2.93 -12.17
N ARG A 181 18.99 3.73 -13.24
CA ARG A 181 20.04 4.49 -13.92
C ARG A 181 20.70 5.54 -13.02
N ARG A 182 19.90 6.24 -12.20
CA ARG A 182 20.45 7.22 -11.24
C ARG A 182 21.33 6.59 -10.17
N ALA A 183 20.98 5.37 -9.77
CA ALA A 183 21.79 4.57 -8.83
C ALA A 183 23.04 3.94 -9.46
N GLY A 184 23.22 4.06 -10.80
CA GLY A 184 24.32 3.40 -11.52
C GLY A 184 24.13 1.89 -11.68
N PHE A 185 22.95 1.37 -11.36
CA PHE A 185 22.65 -0.07 -11.31
C PHE A 185 22.47 -0.70 -12.70
N VAL A 186 22.29 0.09 -13.74
CA VAL A 186 22.12 -0.39 -15.13
C VAL A 186 23.48 -0.62 -15.83
N ASP A 187 24.53 -0.05 -15.29
CA ASP A 187 25.89 -0.11 -15.86
C ASP A 187 26.77 -1.18 -15.16
N LEU A 188 26.19 -1.93 -14.20
CA LEU A 188 26.77 -3.10 -13.55
C LEU A 188 26.47 -4.37 -14.36
#